data_6fbb515b64e637142164bbb2674e68f2
#
_entry.id   6fbb515b64e637142164bbb2674e68f2
#
_cell.length_a   1.000
_cell.length_b   1.000
_cell.length_c   1.000
_cell.angle_alpha   90.00
_cell.angle_beta   90.00
_cell.angle_gamma   90.00
#
_symmetry.space_group_name_H-M   'P 1'
#
loop_
_entity.id
_entity.type
_entity.pdbx_description
1 polymer ?
#
loop_
_entity_poly.entity_id
_entity_poly.type
_entity_poly.pdbx_seq_one_letter_code
_entity_poly.pdbx_strand_id
1 'polypeptide(L)'
;MIMKFLSTVIALLFAATVGAQSIKRINPEGMTQPTAYSHLVKVENLLFIAGQVAVDGDGNIVGEGDMSAQVRQVLENLQTVLASQGADFSNVVKVNIFTTDIDSFRESSAVRREYLGDHPPTSTLVQIERLARPAFLVEIEAIAIAPN
;
A
#
# COMPACT_ATOMS: atom_id res chain seq x y z
N MET A 1 -21.75 -70.75 15.41
CA MET A 1 -21.89 -69.92 14.21
C MET A 1 -21.49 -68.49 14.62
N ILE A 2 -20.23 -68.11 14.37
CA ILE A 2 -19.63 -66.85 14.85
C ILE A 2 -19.63 -65.87 13.65
N MET A 3 -20.49 -64.87 13.72
CA MET A 3 -20.53 -63.78 12.73
C MET A 3 -19.40 -62.78 12.98
N LYS A 4 -18.42 -62.69 12.09
CA LYS A 4 -17.38 -61.65 12.12
C LYS A 4 -17.93 -60.41 11.48
N PHE A 5 -18.12 -59.31 12.28
CA PHE A 5 -18.38 -57.98 11.76
C PHE A 5 -17.08 -57.37 11.24
N LEU A 6 -17.01 -57.15 9.95
CA LEU A 6 -15.92 -56.46 9.29
C LEU A 6 -16.26 -54.95 9.26
N SER A 7 -15.65 -54.20 10.19
CA SER A 7 -15.81 -52.72 10.21
C SER A 7 -14.86 -52.13 9.18
N THR A 8 -15.41 -51.63 8.09
CA THR A 8 -14.67 -50.86 7.07
C THR A 8 -14.54 -49.41 7.54
N VAL A 9 -13.34 -49.03 7.95
CA VAL A 9 -13.02 -47.59 8.24
C VAL A 9 -12.74 -46.90 6.91
N ILE A 10 -13.63 -46.06 6.46
CA ILE A 10 -13.41 -45.17 5.31
C ILE A 10 -12.65 -43.93 5.80
N ALA A 11 -11.34 -43.87 5.54
CA ALA A 11 -10.52 -42.69 5.77
C ALA A 11 -10.80 -41.69 4.64
N LEU A 12 -11.54 -40.61 4.93
CA LEU A 12 -11.66 -39.47 4.02
C LEU A 12 -10.34 -38.69 4.04
N LEU A 13 -9.55 -38.82 2.99
CA LEU A 13 -8.40 -37.96 2.71
C LEU A 13 -8.94 -36.59 2.22
N PHE A 14 -8.93 -35.60 3.09
CA PHE A 14 -9.06 -34.20 2.68
C PHE A 14 -7.75 -33.78 2.00
N ALA A 15 -7.71 -33.80 0.69
CA ALA A 15 -6.65 -33.16 -0.09
C ALA A 15 -6.87 -31.64 0.02
N ALA A 16 -6.14 -30.98 0.91
CA ALA A 16 -6.05 -29.52 0.89
C ALA A 16 -5.34 -29.12 -0.42
N THR A 17 -6.08 -28.58 -1.37
CA THR A 17 -5.48 -27.94 -2.54
C THR A 17 -4.76 -26.67 -2.07
N VAL A 18 -3.45 -26.73 -1.93
CA VAL A 18 -2.63 -25.53 -1.80
C VAL A 18 -2.70 -24.81 -3.14
N GLY A 19 -3.61 -23.87 -3.25
CA GLY A 19 -3.70 -22.97 -4.42
C GLY A 19 -2.37 -22.22 -4.54
N ALA A 20 -1.80 -22.14 -5.74
CA ALA A 20 -0.64 -21.29 -6.00
C ALA A 20 -1.02 -19.82 -5.67
N GLN A 21 -0.23 -19.16 -4.81
CA GLN A 21 -0.42 -17.76 -4.49
C GLN A 21 -0.39 -16.92 -5.78
N SER A 22 -1.46 -16.17 -6.04
CA SER A 22 -1.53 -15.30 -7.21
C SER A 22 -0.86 -13.95 -6.90
N ILE A 23 0.19 -13.62 -7.64
CA ILE A 23 0.85 -12.31 -7.58
C ILE A 23 0.32 -11.46 -8.74
N LYS A 24 -0.31 -10.33 -8.41
CA LYS A 24 -0.80 -9.35 -9.40
C LYS A 24 0.00 -8.05 -9.28
N ARG A 25 0.44 -7.51 -10.43
CA ARG A 25 1.10 -6.21 -10.54
C ARG A 25 0.14 -5.24 -11.20
N ILE A 26 -0.06 -4.10 -10.56
CA ILE A 26 -1.16 -3.19 -10.91
C ILE A 26 -0.63 -1.77 -10.96
N ASN A 27 -0.92 -1.08 -12.06
CA ASN A 27 -0.77 0.35 -12.21
C ASN A 27 -2.17 0.92 -12.45
N PRO A 28 -2.75 1.65 -11.48
CA PRO A 28 -4.09 2.19 -11.60
C PRO A 28 -4.21 3.19 -12.76
N GLU A 29 -5.41 3.27 -13.35
CA GLU A 29 -5.73 4.31 -14.32
C GLU A 29 -5.65 5.70 -13.65
N GLY A 30 -5.32 6.72 -14.44
CA GLY A 30 -5.16 8.10 -13.95
C GLY A 30 -3.87 8.37 -13.18
N MET A 31 -2.98 7.40 -13.07
CA MET A 31 -1.64 7.55 -12.53
C MET A 31 -0.58 7.36 -13.61
N THR A 32 0.64 7.83 -13.35
CA THR A 32 1.79 7.54 -14.22
C THR A 32 1.94 6.04 -14.46
N GLN A 33 2.40 5.64 -15.65
CA GLN A 33 2.58 4.23 -16.03
C GLN A 33 4.06 3.87 -16.05
N PRO A 34 4.65 3.46 -14.91
CA PRO A 34 6.07 3.15 -14.80
C PRO A 34 6.39 1.85 -15.54
N THR A 35 7.59 1.77 -16.12
CA THR A 35 8.08 0.57 -16.83
C THR A 35 9.03 -0.29 -15.99
N ALA A 36 9.62 0.28 -14.93
CA ALA A 36 10.63 -0.39 -14.11
C ALA A 36 10.07 -0.95 -12.78
N TYR A 37 8.87 -0.55 -12.37
CA TYR A 37 8.21 -1.00 -11.14
C TYR A 37 6.69 -1.04 -11.35
N SER A 38 5.92 -1.42 -10.33
CA SER A 38 4.47 -1.31 -10.30
C SER A 38 4.05 -0.47 -9.10
N HIS A 39 3.01 0.36 -9.24
CA HIS A 39 2.46 1.12 -8.11
C HIS A 39 1.98 0.19 -7.00
N LEU A 40 1.51 -1.01 -7.36
CA LEU A 40 0.95 -1.98 -6.43
C LEU A 40 1.32 -3.40 -6.83
N VAL A 41 1.77 -4.19 -5.86
CA VAL A 41 1.80 -5.65 -5.96
C VAL A 41 0.80 -6.22 -4.96
N LYS A 42 -0.17 -6.99 -5.46
CA LYS A 42 -1.15 -7.71 -4.65
C LYS A 42 -0.79 -9.17 -4.55
N VAL A 43 -0.74 -9.68 -3.32
CA VAL A 43 -0.56 -11.10 -3.01
C VAL A 43 -1.74 -11.51 -2.14
N GLU A 44 -2.68 -12.25 -2.70
CA GLU A 44 -3.98 -12.53 -2.06
C GLU A 44 -4.70 -11.24 -1.66
N ASN A 45 -4.86 -10.97 -0.37
CA ASN A 45 -5.44 -9.72 0.16
C ASN A 45 -4.38 -8.70 0.61
N LEU A 46 -3.08 -9.05 0.61
CA LEU A 46 -2.02 -8.10 0.94
C LEU A 46 -1.72 -7.18 -0.24
N LEU A 47 -1.63 -5.90 0.04
CA LEU A 47 -1.31 -4.83 -0.88
C LEU A 47 0.05 -4.23 -0.51
N PHE A 48 1.04 -4.39 -1.36
CA PHE A 48 2.35 -3.75 -1.24
C PHE A 48 2.38 -2.57 -2.19
N ILE A 49 2.28 -1.36 -1.63
CA ILE A 49 2.18 -0.12 -2.40
C ILE A 49 3.56 0.53 -2.44
N ALA A 50 4.05 0.79 -3.64
CA ALA A 50 5.32 1.46 -3.87
C ALA A 50 5.33 2.88 -3.31
N GLY A 51 6.51 3.43 -3.05
CA GLY A 51 6.67 4.81 -2.64
C GLY A 51 5.95 5.76 -3.62
N GLN A 52 5.03 6.55 -3.06
CA GLN A 52 4.34 7.60 -3.78
C GLN A 52 5.03 8.94 -3.50
N VAL A 53 5.23 9.71 -4.55
CA VAL A 53 5.80 11.05 -4.52
C VAL A 53 4.79 12.06 -5.07
N ALA A 54 5.04 13.35 -4.88
CA ALA A 54 4.10 14.40 -5.27
C ALA A 54 4.12 14.68 -6.78
N VAL A 55 3.53 13.76 -7.55
CA VAL A 55 3.28 13.93 -8.98
C VAL A 55 1.80 13.71 -9.28
N ASP A 56 1.29 14.44 -10.28
CA ASP A 56 -0.03 14.20 -10.86
C ASP A 56 -0.04 13.00 -11.83
N GLY A 57 -1.20 12.70 -12.42
CA GLY A 57 -1.36 11.60 -13.37
C GLY A 57 -0.51 11.74 -14.64
N ASP A 58 -0.12 12.95 -15.01
CA ASP A 58 0.74 13.26 -16.17
C ASP A 58 2.23 13.24 -15.82
N GLY A 59 2.58 13.07 -14.52
CA GLY A 59 3.95 13.02 -14.03
C GLY A 59 4.56 14.40 -13.73
N ASN A 60 3.75 15.47 -13.70
CA ASN A 60 4.19 16.79 -13.28
C ASN A 60 4.31 16.85 -11.76
N ILE A 61 5.31 17.59 -11.26
CA ILE A 61 5.51 17.80 -9.83
C ILE A 61 4.43 18.75 -9.29
N VAL A 62 3.80 18.37 -8.19
CA VAL A 62 2.81 19.17 -7.48
C VAL A 62 3.43 19.73 -6.21
N GLY A 63 3.25 21.02 -5.92
CA GLY A 63 3.70 21.64 -4.68
C GLY A 63 5.22 21.71 -4.55
N GLU A 64 5.94 22.09 -5.62
CA GLU A 64 7.39 22.28 -5.53
C GLU A 64 7.73 23.31 -4.45
N GLY A 65 8.58 22.91 -3.49
CA GLY A 65 8.95 23.73 -2.33
C GLY A 65 7.89 23.84 -1.21
N ASP A 66 6.71 23.22 -1.38
CA ASP A 66 5.64 23.19 -0.38
C ASP A 66 5.41 21.77 0.17
N MET A 67 5.91 21.50 1.37
CA MET A 67 5.79 20.20 2.02
C MET A 67 4.34 19.79 2.21
N SER A 68 3.45 20.69 2.63
CA SER A 68 2.06 20.36 2.89
C SER A 68 1.30 20.01 1.61
N ALA A 69 1.57 20.75 0.52
CA ALA A 69 1.01 20.43 -0.79
C ALA A 69 1.52 19.07 -1.30
N GLN A 70 2.81 18.78 -1.11
CA GLN A 70 3.38 17.50 -1.50
C GLN A 70 2.83 16.33 -0.67
N VAL A 71 2.70 16.48 0.65
CA VAL A 71 2.07 15.47 1.51
C VAL A 71 0.65 15.19 1.06
N ARG A 72 -0.14 16.23 0.72
CA ARG A 72 -1.50 16.05 0.20
C ARG A 72 -1.50 15.23 -1.08
N GLN A 73 -0.70 15.60 -2.07
CA GLN A 73 -0.63 14.88 -3.35
C GLN A 73 -0.19 13.42 -3.17
N VAL A 74 0.79 13.16 -2.30
CA VAL A 74 1.24 11.79 -1.98
C VAL A 74 0.09 10.97 -1.39
N LEU A 75 -0.70 11.54 -0.48
CA LEU A 75 -1.84 10.85 0.13
C LEU A 75 -2.98 10.64 -0.87
N GLU A 76 -3.24 11.58 -1.79
CA GLU A 76 -4.18 11.41 -2.90
C GLU A 76 -3.75 10.27 -3.83
N ASN A 77 -2.46 10.17 -4.14
CA ASN A 77 -1.92 9.07 -4.93
C ASN A 77 -2.09 7.71 -4.21
N LEU A 78 -1.78 7.65 -2.91
CA LEU A 78 -2.03 6.45 -2.09
C LEU A 78 -3.51 6.08 -2.08
N GLN A 79 -4.41 7.06 -1.93
CA GLN A 79 -5.86 6.84 -1.97
C GLN A 79 -6.29 6.23 -3.31
N THR A 80 -5.76 6.72 -4.43
CA THR A 80 -6.04 6.20 -5.77
C THR A 80 -5.60 4.74 -5.90
N VAL A 81 -4.39 4.41 -5.40
CA VAL A 81 -3.89 3.02 -5.42
C VAL A 81 -4.78 2.13 -4.56
N LEU A 82 -5.13 2.54 -3.35
CA LEU A 82 -6.00 1.79 -2.43
C LEU A 82 -7.38 1.55 -3.06
N ALA A 83 -8.00 2.62 -3.58
CA ALA A 83 -9.33 2.57 -4.20
C ALA A 83 -9.39 1.62 -5.40
N SER A 84 -8.30 1.46 -6.15
CA SER A 84 -8.21 0.49 -7.26
C SER A 84 -8.42 -0.96 -6.83
N GLN A 85 -8.33 -1.24 -5.51
CA GLN A 85 -8.54 -2.55 -4.91
C GLN A 85 -9.73 -2.58 -3.93
N GLY A 86 -10.60 -1.56 -3.97
CA GLY A 86 -11.73 -1.43 -3.06
C GLY A 86 -11.34 -1.14 -1.61
N ALA A 87 -10.09 -0.70 -1.39
CA ALA A 87 -9.55 -0.36 -0.07
C ALA A 87 -9.52 1.16 0.14
N ASP A 88 -9.34 1.57 1.38
CA ASP A 88 -9.13 2.95 1.80
C ASP A 88 -8.04 3.03 2.91
N PHE A 89 -7.84 4.19 3.51
CA PHE A 89 -6.83 4.37 4.55
C PHE A 89 -7.09 3.54 5.82
N SER A 90 -8.31 3.13 6.11
CA SER A 90 -8.62 2.22 7.24
C SER A 90 -8.04 0.81 7.04
N ASN A 91 -7.73 0.44 5.82
CA ASN A 91 -7.11 -0.82 5.45
C ASN A 91 -5.57 -0.79 5.53
N VAL A 92 -4.96 0.40 5.70
CA VAL A 92 -3.50 0.55 5.77
C VAL A 92 -3.00 0.08 7.13
N VAL A 93 -2.03 -0.84 7.14
CA VAL A 93 -1.47 -1.41 8.38
C VAL A 93 -0.06 -0.89 8.66
N LYS A 94 0.64 -0.42 7.64
CA LYS A 94 2.00 0.13 7.78
C LYS A 94 2.26 1.23 6.75
N VAL A 95 3.00 2.25 7.17
CA VAL A 95 3.63 3.23 6.29
C VAL A 95 5.11 3.40 6.63
N ASN A 96 5.94 3.59 5.61
CA ASN A 96 7.28 4.12 5.75
C ASN A 96 7.33 5.47 5.02
N ILE A 97 7.88 6.46 5.69
CA ILE A 97 7.91 7.84 5.25
C ILE A 97 9.36 8.28 5.15
N PHE A 98 9.74 8.72 3.97
CA PHE A 98 11.05 9.29 3.68
C PHE A 98 10.85 10.77 3.38
N THR A 99 11.60 11.64 4.06
CA THR A 99 11.50 13.09 3.84
C THR A 99 12.88 13.71 3.80
N THR A 100 13.01 14.82 3.08
CA THR A 100 14.26 15.61 3.08
C THR A 100 14.29 16.68 4.18
N ASP A 101 13.13 16.95 4.82
CA ASP A 101 12.98 17.89 5.93
C ASP A 101 11.92 17.37 6.91
N ILE A 102 12.41 16.83 8.04
CA ILE A 102 11.53 16.19 9.04
C ILE A 102 10.69 17.21 9.82
N ASP A 103 11.18 18.42 10.01
CA ASP A 103 10.49 19.45 10.76
C ASP A 103 9.32 20.00 9.94
N SER A 104 9.54 20.39 8.69
CA SER A 104 8.46 20.75 7.75
C SER A 104 7.44 19.63 7.55
N PHE A 105 7.89 18.35 7.51
CA PHE A 105 6.98 17.22 7.44
C PHE A 105 6.09 17.12 8.70
N ARG A 106 6.63 17.36 9.89
CA ARG A 106 5.84 17.35 11.13
C ARG A 106 4.78 18.44 11.15
N GLU A 107 5.08 19.61 10.61
CA GLU A 107 4.13 20.74 10.48
C GLU A 107 2.93 20.37 9.57
N SER A 108 3.10 19.47 8.60
CA SER A 108 2.02 18.95 7.75
C SER A 108 1.05 17.97 8.44
N SER A 109 1.11 17.83 9.77
CA SER A 109 0.31 16.86 10.54
C SER A 109 -1.20 17.01 10.38
N ALA A 110 -1.71 18.22 10.12
CA ALA A 110 -3.13 18.45 9.87
C ALA A 110 -3.58 17.74 8.59
N VAL A 111 -2.82 17.87 7.50
CA VAL A 111 -3.10 17.20 6.22
C VAL A 111 -3.14 15.69 6.40
N ARG A 112 -2.16 15.11 7.11
CA ARG A 112 -2.12 13.67 7.35
C ARG A 112 -3.32 13.15 8.13
N ARG A 113 -3.82 13.91 9.11
CA ARG A 113 -5.01 13.54 9.89
C ARG A 113 -6.29 13.51 9.04
N GLU A 114 -6.40 14.33 8.00
CA GLU A 114 -7.55 14.32 7.08
C GLU A 114 -7.71 12.94 6.41
N TYR A 115 -6.62 12.24 6.11
CA TYR A 115 -6.62 10.95 5.42
C TYR A 115 -6.55 9.75 6.36
N LEU A 116 -5.70 9.79 7.37
CA LEU A 116 -5.48 8.66 8.27
C LEU A 116 -6.56 8.54 9.35
N GLY A 117 -7.26 9.63 9.67
CA GLY A 117 -8.38 9.64 10.60
C GLY A 117 -8.03 9.00 11.96
N ASP A 118 -8.97 8.18 12.46
CA ASP A 118 -8.86 7.49 13.75
C ASP A 118 -8.22 6.10 13.66
N HIS A 119 -7.70 5.73 12.48
CA HIS A 119 -7.07 4.42 12.22
C HIS A 119 -5.59 4.56 11.86
N PRO A 120 -4.72 5.06 12.76
CA PRO A 120 -3.32 5.26 12.43
C PRO A 120 -2.61 3.91 12.23
N PRO A 121 -1.91 3.71 11.08
CA PRO A 121 -1.10 2.53 10.84
C PRO A 121 0.18 2.57 11.68
N THR A 122 0.91 1.44 11.72
CA THR A 122 2.30 1.49 12.16
C THR A 122 3.11 2.37 11.21
N SER A 123 3.97 3.23 11.76
CA SER A 123 4.68 4.24 10.98
C SER A 123 6.18 4.28 11.31
N THR A 124 6.99 4.40 10.28
CA THR A 124 8.42 4.74 10.39
C THR A 124 8.65 6.03 9.61
N LEU A 125 9.27 7.02 10.25
CA LEU A 125 9.63 8.29 9.64
C LEU A 125 11.14 8.48 9.72
N VAL A 126 11.79 8.73 8.57
CA VAL A 126 13.21 9.01 8.48
C VAL A 126 13.49 10.20 7.58
N GLN A 127 14.47 11.00 7.97
CA GLN A 127 15.03 12.03 7.10
C GLN A 127 16.17 11.43 6.29
N ILE A 128 16.18 11.75 5.00
CA ILE A 128 17.19 11.33 4.04
C ILE A 128 17.79 12.56 3.34
N GLU A 129 18.94 12.38 2.71
CA GLU A 129 19.61 13.47 2.02
C GLU A 129 18.83 13.96 0.80
N ARG A 130 18.27 13.03 0.00
CA ARG A 130 17.46 13.35 -1.18
C ARG A 130 16.58 12.18 -1.61
N LEU A 131 15.52 12.50 -2.34
CA LEU A 131 14.69 11.57 -3.10
C LEU A 131 15.14 11.48 -4.56
N ALA A 132 14.41 10.72 -5.39
CA ALA A 132 14.75 10.48 -6.78
C ALA A 132 14.88 11.75 -7.64
N ARG A 133 14.09 12.79 -7.33
CA ARG A 133 14.23 14.13 -7.93
C ARG A 133 14.45 15.16 -6.81
N PRO A 134 15.29 16.20 -7.04
CA PRO A 134 15.55 17.24 -6.02
C PRO A 134 14.31 17.99 -5.54
N ALA A 135 13.29 18.10 -6.38
CA ALA A 135 12.04 18.79 -6.06
C ALA A 135 11.08 17.94 -5.20
N PHE A 136 11.34 16.65 -4.99
CA PHE A 136 10.55 15.83 -4.07
C PHE A 136 11.02 16.04 -2.63
N LEU A 137 10.09 16.34 -1.75
CA LEU A 137 10.33 16.59 -0.33
C LEU A 137 9.90 15.41 0.54
N VAL A 138 8.99 14.58 0.04
CA VAL A 138 8.41 13.44 0.76
C VAL A 138 8.07 12.30 -0.19
N GLU A 139 8.27 11.07 0.30
CA GLU A 139 7.84 9.82 -0.32
C GLU A 139 7.22 8.93 0.76
N ILE A 140 6.10 8.28 0.46
CA ILE A 140 5.41 7.39 1.39
C ILE A 140 5.09 6.07 0.69
N GLU A 141 5.58 4.97 1.24
CA GLU A 141 5.16 3.61 0.87
C GLU A 141 4.22 3.03 1.92
N ALA A 142 3.37 2.09 1.51
CA ALA A 142 2.38 1.51 2.41
C ALA A 142 2.20 0.01 2.21
N ILE A 143 1.76 -0.66 3.29
CA ILE A 143 1.19 -2.01 3.24
C ILE A 143 -0.26 -1.91 3.73
N ALA A 144 -1.18 -2.52 2.99
CA ALA A 144 -2.59 -2.55 3.33
C ALA A 144 -3.19 -3.96 3.16
N ILE A 145 -4.39 -4.17 3.69
CA ILE A 145 -5.17 -5.40 3.53
C ILE A 145 -6.43 -5.04 2.74
N ALA A 146 -6.55 -5.57 1.51
CA ALA A 146 -7.77 -5.39 0.72
C ALA A 146 -8.97 -6.04 1.43
N PRO A 147 -10.16 -5.43 1.38
CA PRO A 147 -11.38 -6.09 1.83
C PRO A 147 -11.65 -7.36 1.00
N ASN A 148 -12.33 -8.34 1.62
CA ASN A 148 -12.74 -9.60 0.99
C ASN A 148 -13.88 -9.39 0.01
#